data_2dda8bc9c521876487089a6e9c36d4e8
#
_entry.id   2dda8bc9c521876487089a6e9c36d4e8
#
_cell.length_a   1.000
_cell.length_b   1.000
_cell.length_c   1.000
_cell.angle_alpha   90.00
_cell.angle_beta   90.00
_cell.angle_gamma   90.00
#
_symmetry.space_group_name_H-M   'P 1'
#
loop_
_entity.id
_entity.type
_entity.pdbx_description
1 polymer ?
#
loop_
_entity_poly.entity_id
_entity_poly.type
_entity_poly.pdbx_seq_one_letter_code
_entity_poly.pdbx_strand_id
1 'polypeptide(L)'
;MNSKFILSLCAASVITISGCTTVAEMAGADSSTLNVAAAQGFNKTVQEASANKTLDTSSATYKRINAVFLRLKPYADQVNQTGQKFSWQLAVLKSDQVNAYVAPGGKVVFYTGIVNKLNLTDAEIAAVMGHEMVHALEEHSKNKIGAQALTDLALNIGLSAAGENVGQLGAAAAQLGAQ
;
A
#
# COMPACT_ATOMS: atom_id res chain seq x y z
N MET A 1 -41.28 5.95 11.94
CA MET A 1 -39.91 5.44 11.96
C MET A 1 -39.16 6.28 12.96
N ASN A 2 -38.74 5.71 14.09
CA ASN A 2 -38.22 6.49 15.22
C ASN A 2 -36.83 7.05 14.96
N SER A 3 -36.68 8.35 15.13
CA SER A 3 -35.41 9.13 14.98
C SER A 3 -34.22 8.53 15.75
N LYS A 4 -34.49 7.81 16.84
CA LYS A 4 -33.49 7.10 17.66
C LYS A 4 -32.85 5.90 16.93
N PHE A 5 -33.55 5.28 15.99
CA PHE A 5 -33.02 4.15 15.19
C PHE A 5 -32.03 4.63 14.09
N ILE A 6 -32.30 5.81 13.53
CA ILE A 6 -31.44 6.39 12.49
C ILE A 6 -30.13 6.88 13.09
N LEU A 7 -30.15 7.47 14.30
CA LEU A 7 -28.94 7.89 15.01
C LEU A 7 -28.04 6.69 15.39
N SER A 8 -28.65 5.56 15.77
CA SER A 8 -27.91 4.34 16.14
C SER A 8 -27.21 3.70 14.94
N LEU A 9 -27.83 3.78 13.74
CA LEU A 9 -27.25 3.23 12.51
C LEU A 9 -26.10 4.10 11.98
N CYS A 10 -26.17 5.42 12.12
CA CYS A 10 -25.08 6.32 11.75
C CYS A 10 -23.87 6.23 12.70
N ALA A 11 -24.11 5.98 14.00
CA ALA A 11 -23.02 5.78 14.95
C ALA A 11 -22.25 4.47 14.71
N ALA A 12 -22.93 3.40 14.25
CA ALA A 12 -22.27 2.14 13.93
C ALA A 12 -21.36 2.22 12.68
N SER A 13 -21.70 3.08 11.70
CA SER A 13 -20.89 3.23 10.48
C SER A 13 -19.63 4.05 10.66
N VAL A 14 -19.55 4.91 11.68
CA VAL A 14 -18.32 5.70 11.99
C VAL A 14 -17.30 4.86 12.77
N ILE A 15 -17.74 3.87 13.54
CA ILE A 15 -16.86 3.00 14.34
C ILE A 15 -16.06 2.04 13.45
N THR A 16 -16.54 1.70 12.26
CA THR A 16 -15.88 0.70 11.40
C THR A 16 -14.62 1.22 10.70
N ILE A 17 -14.50 2.53 10.43
CA ILE A 17 -13.31 3.09 9.75
C ILE A 17 -12.15 3.31 10.75
N SER A 18 -12.46 3.72 11.98
CA SER A 18 -11.46 3.85 13.04
C SER A 18 -10.98 2.50 13.59
N GLY A 19 -11.78 1.43 13.44
CA GLY A 19 -11.46 0.10 13.96
C GLY A 19 -10.30 -0.59 13.22
N CYS A 20 -10.18 -0.42 11.90
CA CYS A 20 -9.15 -1.09 11.11
C CYS A 20 -7.73 -0.57 11.43
N THR A 21 -7.57 0.72 11.62
CA THR A 21 -6.26 1.31 11.98
C THR A 21 -5.82 0.91 13.38
N THR A 22 -6.74 0.91 14.35
CA THR A 22 -6.47 0.49 15.73
C THR A 22 -6.09 -0.99 15.80
N VAL A 23 -6.76 -1.85 15.04
CA VAL A 23 -6.44 -3.28 14.99
C VAL A 23 -5.11 -3.55 14.29
N ALA A 24 -4.77 -2.80 13.25
CA ALA A 24 -3.45 -2.87 12.62
C ALA A 24 -2.35 -2.49 13.63
N GLU A 25 -2.54 -1.44 14.42
CA GLU A 25 -1.60 -1.03 15.46
C GLU A 25 -1.44 -2.08 16.57
N MET A 26 -2.53 -2.69 17.01
CA MET A 26 -2.49 -3.81 17.97
C MET A 26 -1.77 -5.04 17.41
N ALA A 27 -1.82 -5.25 16.10
CA ALA A 27 -1.09 -6.30 15.39
C ALA A 27 0.38 -5.92 15.08
N GLY A 28 0.88 -4.80 15.61
CA GLY A 28 2.25 -4.33 15.39
C GLY A 28 2.49 -3.68 14.03
N ALA A 29 1.42 -3.32 13.32
CA ALA A 29 1.47 -2.67 12.01
C ALA A 29 1.19 -1.16 12.14
N ASP A 30 1.82 -0.49 13.12
CA ASP A 30 1.79 0.96 13.21
C ASP A 30 2.59 1.60 12.06
N SER A 31 2.29 2.87 11.76
CA SER A 31 2.85 3.57 10.60
C SER A 31 4.39 3.65 10.65
N SER A 32 4.99 3.78 11.81
CA SER A 32 6.45 3.86 11.96
C SER A 32 7.10 2.51 11.67
N THR A 33 6.55 1.42 12.19
CA THR A 33 7.01 0.05 11.95
C THR A 33 6.89 -0.31 10.47
N LEU A 34 5.76 0.03 9.83
CA LEU A 34 5.57 -0.21 8.39
C LEU A 34 6.55 0.60 7.54
N ASN A 35 6.83 1.85 7.91
CA ASN A 35 7.80 2.68 7.19
C ASN A 35 9.23 2.12 7.30
N VAL A 36 9.61 1.57 8.46
CA VAL A 36 10.92 0.92 8.65
C VAL A 36 11.01 -0.37 7.82
N ALA A 37 10.00 -1.22 7.87
CA ALA A 37 9.95 -2.47 7.09
C ALA A 37 10.00 -2.18 5.58
N ALA A 38 9.23 -1.19 5.12
CA ALA A 38 9.23 -0.77 3.72
C ALA A 38 10.59 -0.21 3.28
N ALA A 39 11.28 0.55 4.14
CA ALA A 39 12.63 1.05 3.84
C ALA A 39 13.65 -0.10 3.71
N GLN A 40 13.56 -1.12 4.58
CA GLN A 40 14.41 -2.32 4.49
C GLN A 40 14.14 -3.09 3.18
N GLY A 41 12.86 -3.31 2.84
CA GLY A 41 12.49 -3.97 1.59
C GLY A 41 12.95 -3.19 0.35
N PHE A 42 12.78 -1.86 0.35
CA PHE A 42 13.26 -0.99 -0.73
C PHE A 42 14.79 -1.07 -0.89
N ASN A 43 15.54 -0.99 0.21
CA ASN A 43 16.99 -1.10 0.16
C ASN A 43 17.45 -2.45 -0.40
N LYS A 44 16.78 -3.54 -0.02
CA LYS A 44 17.03 -4.88 -0.57
C LYS A 44 16.75 -4.90 -2.08
N THR A 45 15.62 -4.37 -2.52
CA THR A 45 15.28 -4.25 -3.95
C THR A 45 16.34 -3.48 -4.73
N VAL A 46 16.81 -2.34 -4.20
CA VAL A 46 17.86 -1.53 -4.84
C VAL A 46 19.19 -2.29 -4.91
N GLN A 47 19.58 -2.99 -3.84
CA GLN A 47 20.80 -3.79 -3.81
C GLN A 47 20.74 -4.94 -4.82
N GLU A 48 19.64 -5.69 -4.87
CA GLU A 48 19.45 -6.78 -5.83
C GLU A 48 19.44 -6.27 -7.26
N ALA A 49 18.73 -5.16 -7.53
CA ALA A 49 18.70 -4.55 -8.86
C ALA A 49 20.08 -4.03 -9.29
N SER A 50 20.88 -3.50 -8.36
CA SER A 50 22.25 -3.06 -8.61
C SER A 50 23.16 -4.24 -8.94
N ALA A 51 23.11 -5.32 -8.15
CA ALA A 51 23.88 -6.54 -8.36
C ALA A 51 23.56 -7.19 -9.71
N ASN A 52 22.29 -7.20 -10.09
CA ASN A 52 21.78 -7.75 -11.36
C ASN A 52 21.91 -6.77 -12.54
N LYS A 53 22.45 -5.55 -12.33
CA LYS A 53 22.56 -4.49 -13.36
C LYS A 53 21.20 -4.06 -13.95
N THR A 54 20.11 -4.27 -13.22
CA THR A 54 18.77 -3.87 -13.60
C THR A 54 18.32 -2.54 -12.97
N LEU A 55 19.09 -1.98 -12.05
CA LEU A 55 18.85 -0.63 -11.55
C LEU A 55 19.15 0.39 -12.66
N ASP A 56 18.15 1.19 -13.03
CA ASP A 56 18.29 2.24 -14.03
C ASP A 56 18.59 3.58 -13.33
N THR A 57 19.71 4.18 -13.66
CA THR A 57 20.15 5.47 -13.07
C THR A 57 20.45 6.54 -14.12
N SER A 58 20.34 6.22 -15.41
CA SER A 58 20.85 7.11 -16.45
C SER A 58 20.07 7.14 -17.78
N SER A 59 19.19 6.16 -18.04
CA SER A 59 18.46 6.11 -19.31
C SER A 59 17.54 7.33 -19.52
N ALA A 60 17.09 7.55 -20.74
CA ALA A 60 16.10 8.57 -21.04
C ALA A 60 14.80 8.36 -20.24
N THR A 61 14.37 7.10 -20.09
CA THR A 61 13.19 6.73 -19.31
C THR A 61 13.39 7.07 -17.82
N TYR A 62 14.56 6.73 -17.24
CA TYR A 62 14.88 7.14 -15.88
C TYR A 62 14.82 8.66 -15.70
N LYS A 63 15.41 9.43 -16.60
CA LYS A 63 15.45 10.90 -16.50
C LYS A 63 14.03 11.49 -16.47
N ARG A 64 13.12 10.95 -17.29
CA ARG A 64 11.72 11.38 -17.33
C ARG A 64 11.01 11.05 -16.01
N ILE A 65 11.11 9.80 -15.54
CA ILE A 65 10.49 9.35 -14.28
C ILE A 65 11.03 10.17 -13.10
N ASN A 66 12.34 10.38 -13.05
CA ASN A 66 12.98 11.15 -11.97
C ASN A 66 12.57 12.64 -11.99
N ALA A 67 12.45 13.25 -13.16
CA ALA A 67 11.96 14.63 -13.28
C ALA A 67 10.53 14.78 -12.75
N VAL A 68 9.65 13.83 -13.07
CA VAL A 68 8.28 13.77 -12.54
C VAL A 68 8.30 13.59 -11.02
N PHE A 69 9.08 12.65 -10.51
CA PHE A 69 9.23 12.39 -9.08
C PHE A 69 9.64 13.64 -8.30
N LEU A 70 10.68 14.34 -8.77
CA LEU A 70 11.17 15.55 -8.11
C LEU A 70 10.13 16.67 -8.09
N ARG A 71 9.24 16.74 -9.09
CA ARG A 71 8.15 17.72 -9.15
C ARG A 71 6.99 17.35 -8.22
N LEU A 72 6.65 16.08 -8.08
CA LEU A 72 5.52 15.64 -7.24
C LEU A 72 5.87 15.59 -5.75
N LYS A 73 7.11 15.23 -5.41
CA LYS A 73 7.57 15.07 -4.03
C LYS A 73 7.18 16.21 -3.08
N PRO A 74 7.42 17.51 -3.38
CA PRO A 74 7.07 18.59 -2.46
C PRO A 74 5.56 18.71 -2.21
N TYR A 75 4.72 18.39 -3.21
CA TYR A 75 3.27 18.37 -3.03
C TYR A 75 2.83 17.19 -2.15
N ALA A 76 3.43 16.02 -2.34
CA ALA A 76 3.17 14.86 -1.50
C ALA A 76 3.57 15.12 -0.05
N ASP A 77 4.70 15.80 0.20
CA ASP A 77 5.08 16.23 1.56
C ASP A 77 4.06 17.21 2.16
N GLN A 78 3.55 18.14 1.36
CA GLN A 78 2.60 19.16 1.82
C GLN A 78 1.25 18.57 2.24
N VAL A 79 0.77 17.52 1.53
CA VAL A 79 -0.54 16.91 1.83
C VAL A 79 -0.43 15.71 2.78
N ASN A 80 0.76 15.37 3.24
CA ASN A 80 0.98 14.26 4.15
C ASN A 80 0.36 14.52 5.53
N GLN A 81 -0.66 13.76 5.89
CA GLN A 81 -1.38 13.82 7.17
C GLN A 81 -1.17 12.56 8.04
N THR A 82 -0.22 11.68 7.67
CA THR A 82 0.02 10.42 8.40
C THR A 82 0.64 10.60 9.79
N GLY A 83 1.04 11.81 10.14
CA GLY A 83 1.80 12.08 11.37
C GLY A 83 3.27 11.61 11.29
N GLN A 84 3.68 10.98 10.19
CA GLN A 84 5.04 10.50 9.95
C GLN A 84 5.67 11.28 8.78
N LYS A 85 6.90 11.74 8.96
CA LYS A 85 7.66 12.33 7.86
C LYS A 85 8.12 11.23 6.91
N PHE A 86 7.71 11.32 5.64
CA PHE A 86 8.16 10.37 4.62
C PHE A 86 9.57 10.69 4.13
N SER A 87 10.37 9.65 3.97
CA SER A 87 11.68 9.72 3.31
C SER A 87 11.54 9.23 1.87
N TRP A 88 11.04 10.14 1.00
CA TRP A 88 10.79 9.84 -0.41
C TRP A 88 12.07 9.43 -1.13
N GLN A 89 12.04 8.24 -1.71
CA GLN A 89 13.12 7.67 -2.51
C GLN A 89 12.54 7.02 -3.76
N LEU A 90 13.28 7.11 -4.87
CA LEU A 90 12.90 6.53 -6.15
C LEU A 90 13.91 5.46 -6.57
N ALA A 91 13.42 4.30 -6.97
CA ALA A 91 14.15 3.29 -7.71
C ALA A 91 13.47 3.06 -9.06
N VAL A 92 14.22 3.08 -10.15
CA VAL A 92 13.74 2.70 -11.47
C VAL A 92 14.41 1.40 -11.88
N LEU A 93 13.61 0.40 -12.24
CA LEU A 93 14.09 -0.93 -12.55
C LEU A 93 13.93 -1.21 -14.04
N LYS A 94 15.01 -1.65 -14.69
CA LYS A 94 15.00 -2.14 -16.08
C LYS A 94 14.27 -3.47 -16.11
N SER A 95 13.03 -3.46 -16.53
CA SER A 95 12.17 -4.64 -16.61
C SER A 95 11.05 -4.38 -17.58
N ASP A 96 10.59 -5.44 -18.22
CA ASP A 96 9.42 -5.44 -19.11
C ASP A 96 8.08 -5.45 -18.36
N GLN A 97 8.09 -5.53 -17.06
CA GLN A 97 6.88 -5.46 -16.26
C GLN A 97 6.18 -4.11 -16.41
N VAL A 98 4.87 -4.16 -16.64
CA VAL A 98 3.99 -2.98 -16.64
C VAL A 98 3.51 -2.77 -15.21
N ASN A 99 4.36 -2.15 -14.38
CA ASN A 99 4.08 -1.95 -12.97
C ASN A 99 4.78 -0.71 -12.40
N ALA A 100 4.19 -0.15 -11.34
CA ALA A 100 4.78 0.83 -10.46
C ALA A 100 4.11 0.69 -9.09
N TYR A 101 4.79 1.09 -8.01
CA TYR A 101 4.18 1.13 -6.68
C TYR A 101 4.89 2.09 -5.76
N VAL A 102 4.21 2.50 -4.69
CA VAL A 102 4.81 3.22 -3.56
C VAL A 102 4.54 2.44 -2.28
N ALA A 103 5.63 2.06 -1.60
CA ALA A 103 5.54 1.44 -0.29
C ALA A 103 5.52 2.50 0.83
N PRO A 104 5.07 2.14 2.05
CA PRO A 104 5.00 3.04 3.19
C PRO A 104 6.28 3.86 3.39
N GLY A 105 6.14 5.08 3.91
CA GLY A 105 7.26 5.98 4.11
C GLY A 105 7.85 6.59 2.83
N GLY A 106 7.13 6.47 1.68
CA GLY A 106 7.49 7.13 0.42
C GLY A 106 8.55 6.41 -0.41
N LYS A 107 8.54 5.08 -0.44
CA LYS A 107 9.47 4.25 -1.23
C LYS A 107 8.87 3.94 -2.59
N VAL A 108 9.25 4.72 -3.61
CA VAL A 108 8.70 4.67 -4.98
C VAL A 108 9.52 3.71 -5.83
N VAL A 109 8.87 2.75 -6.47
CA VAL A 109 9.48 1.85 -7.45
C VAL A 109 8.73 1.95 -8.77
N PHE A 110 9.46 2.19 -9.84
CA PHE A 110 8.95 2.22 -11.21
C PHE A 110 9.69 1.20 -12.07
N TYR A 111 8.96 0.45 -12.86
CA TYR A 111 9.54 -0.42 -13.87
C TYR A 111 9.56 0.29 -15.21
N THR A 112 10.65 0.17 -15.97
CA THR A 112 10.75 0.82 -17.30
C THR A 112 9.66 0.33 -18.25
N GLY A 113 9.18 -0.90 -18.07
CA GLY A 113 8.14 -1.50 -18.91
C GLY A 113 6.82 -0.71 -18.92
N ILE A 114 6.40 -0.13 -17.79
CA ILE A 114 5.15 0.64 -17.78
C ILE A 114 5.23 1.87 -18.68
N VAL A 115 6.39 2.55 -18.70
CA VAL A 115 6.58 3.74 -19.53
C VAL A 115 6.80 3.36 -20.99
N ASN A 116 7.65 2.36 -21.24
CA ASN A 116 8.08 2.03 -22.61
C ASN A 116 7.01 1.26 -23.39
N LYS A 117 6.34 0.27 -22.77
CA LYS A 117 5.30 -0.53 -23.46
C LYS A 117 4.01 0.23 -23.68
N LEU A 118 3.66 1.12 -22.74
CA LEU A 118 2.46 1.94 -22.86
C LEU A 118 2.72 3.31 -23.53
N ASN A 119 3.99 3.60 -23.90
CA ASN A 119 4.40 4.88 -24.49
C ASN A 119 3.94 6.09 -23.67
N LEU A 120 4.04 6.00 -22.33
CA LEU A 120 3.50 7.05 -21.45
C LEU A 120 4.19 8.40 -21.69
N THR A 121 3.38 9.45 -21.79
CA THR A 121 3.82 10.84 -21.69
C THR A 121 4.23 11.19 -20.27
N ASP A 122 4.93 12.31 -20.06
CA ASP A 122 5.31 12.74 -18.70
C ASP A 122 4.08 13.08 -17.83
N ALA A 123 2.98 13.52 -18.43
CA ALA A 123 1.72 13.74 -17.72
C ALA A 123 1.10 12.42 -17.25
N GLU A 124 1.16 11.37 -18.05
CA GLU A 124 0.67 10.04 -17.67
C GLU A 124 1.58 9.39 -16.63
N ILE A 125 2.90 9.55 -16.73
CA ILE A 125 3.83 9.13 -15.66
C ILE A 125 3.48 9.84 -14.36
N ALA A 126 3.16 11.15 -14.41
CA ALA A 126 2.76 11.91 -13.23
C ALA A 126 1.42 11.43 -12.65
N ALA A 127 0.46 11.08 -13.50
CA ALA A 127 -0.82 10.53 -13.05
C ALA A 127 -0.64 9.17 -12.33
N VAL A 128 0.15 8.25 -12.91
CA VAL A 128 0.45 6.95 -12.29
C VAL A 128 1.20 7.17 -10.97
N MET A 129 2.25 7.96 -10.98
CA MET A 129 3.07 8.21 -9.78
C MET A 129 2.25 8.89 -8.67
N GLY A 130 1.44 9.88 -9.00
CA GLY A 130 0.55 10.56 -8.05
C GLY A 130 -0.48 9.61 -7.45
N HIS A 131 -1.06 8.72 -8.25
CA HIS A 131 -1.97 7.68 -7.79
C HIS A 131 -1.30 6.76 -6.75
N GLU A 132 -0.10 6.28 -7.06
CA GLU A 132 0.65 5.42 -6.14
C GLU A 132 1.09 6.15 -4.86
N MET A 133 1.47 7.44 -4.98
CA MET A 133 1.81 8.27 -3.82
C MET A 133 0.62 8.45 -2.88
N VAL A 134 -0.61 8.59 -3.40
CA VAL A 134 -1.83 8.68 -2.59
C VAL A 134 -2.05 7.40 -1.81
N HIS A 135 -1.82 6.21 -2.37
CA HIS A 135 -1.94 4.95 -1.64
C HIS A 135 -1.03 4.90 -0.39
N ALA A 136 0.17 5.46 -0.46
CA ALA A 136 1.06 5.54 0.70
C ALA A 136 0.62 6.62 1.71
N LEU A 137 0.14 7.77 1.23
CA LEU A 137 -0.35 8.88 2.07
C LEU A 137 -1.65 8.54 2.81
N GLU A 138 -2.53 7.75 2.19
CA GLU A 138 -3.77 7.23 2.79
C GLU A 138 -3.54 5.94 3.61
N GLU A 139 -2.28 5.51 3.76
CA GLU A 139 -1.89 4.34 4.52
C GLU A 139 -2.68 3.06 4.15
N HIS A 140 -2.99 2.87 2.85
CA HIS A 140 -3.80 1.73 2.39
C HIS A 140 -3.21 0.38 2.79
N SER A 141 -1.88 0.25 2.87
CA SER A 141 -1.21 -0.97 3.35
C SER A 141 -1.54 -1.27 4.81
N LYS A 142 -1.57 -0.24 5.68
CA LYS A 142 -1.97 -0.36 7.08
C LYS A 142 -3.42 -0.78 7.20
N ASN A 143 -4.31 -0.13 6.44
CA ASN A 143 -5.74 -0.44 6.42
C ASN A 143 -6.00 -1.89 5.94
N LYS A 144 -5.26 -2.36 4.93
CA LYS A 144 -5.36 -3.74 4.44
C LYS A 144 -4.95 -4.76 5.51
N ILE A 145 -3.84 -4.52 6.21
CA ILE A 145 -3.38 -5.38 7.32
C ILE A 145 -4.41 -5.40 8.44
N GLY A 146 -4.96 -4.25 8.83
CA GLY A 146 -5.99 -4.16 9.85
C GLY A 146 -7.27 -4.91 9.47
N ALA A 147 -7.73 -4.78 8.23
CA ALA A 147 -8.89 -5.51 7.73
C ALA A 147 -8.66 -7.03 7.71
N GLN A 148 -7.45 -7.48 7.36
CA GLN A 148 -7.08 -8.88 7.35
C GLN A 148 -7.01 -9.46 8.77
N ALA A 149 -6.40 -8.73 9.72
CA ALA A 149 -6.36 -9.12 11.13
C ALA A 149 -7.77 -9.22 11.76
N LEU A 150 -8.70 -8.31 11.41
CA LEU A 150 -10.10 -8.39 11.82
C LEU A 150 -10.81 -9.62 11.25
N THR A 151 -10.55 -9.94 9.99
CA THR A 151 -11.12 -11.13 9.34
C THR A 151 -10.63 -12.40 10.02
N ASP A 152 -9.33 -12.51 10.28
CA ASP A 152 -8.72 -13.65 10.96
C ASP A 152 -9.26 -13.81 12.39
N LEU A 153 -9.43 -12.69 13.11
CA LEU A 153 -10.01 -12.69 14.45
C LEU A 153 -11.48 -13.15 14.41
N ALA A 154 -12.28 -12.62 13.47
CA ALA A 154 -13.70 -13.01 13.32
C ALA A 154 -13.85 -14.50 12.95
N LEU A 155 -12.98 -15.02 12.08
CA LEU A 155 -12.92 -16.44 11.74
C LEU A 155 -12.56 -17.29 12.95
N ASN A 156 -11.56 -16.91 13.73
CA ASN A 156 -11.15 -17.63 14.92
C ASN A 156 -12.25 -17.66 16.01
N ILE A 157 -12.95 -16.53 16.22
CA ILE A 157 -14.09 -16.46 17.14
C ILE A 157 -15.24 -17.30 16.61
N GLY A 158 -15.57 -17.20 15.33
CA GLY A 158 -16.62 -17.97 14.69
C GLY A 158 -16.37 -19.47 14.73
N LEU A 159 -15.13 -19.90 14.49
CA LEU A 159 -14.70 -21.29 14.61
C LEU A 159 -14.80 -21.80 16.05
N SER A 160 -14.41 -20.98 17.04
CA SER A 160 -14.49 -21.34 18.46
C SER A 160 -15.94 -21.47 18.95
N ALA A 161 -16.86 -20.67 18.40
CA ALA A 161 -18.26 -20.69 18.75
C ALA A 161 -19.06 -21.79 18.04
N ALA A 162 -18.61 -22.23 16.87
CA ALA A 162 -19.34 -23.18 16.01
C ALA A 162 -18.96 -24.66 16.23
N GLY A 163 -17.95 -24.97 17.04
CA GLY A 163 -17.43 -26.33 17.22
C GLY A 163 -16.70 -26.87 15.98
N GLU A 164 -16.13 -28.06 16.08
CA GLU A 164 -15.18 -28.65 15.11
C GLU A 164 -15.65 -28.79 13.63
N ASN A 165 -16.92 -28.50 13.32
CA ASN A 165 -17.48 -28.71 11.98
C ASN A 165 -17.22 -27.58 10.96
N VAL A 166 -16.59 -26.47 11.35
CA VAL A 166 -16.38 -25.28 10.47
C VAL A 166 -14.99 -25.24 9.85
N GLY A 167 -14.08 -26.12 10.26
CA GLY A 167 -12.72 -26.17 9.73
C GLY A 167 -12.61 -26.37 8.20
N GLN A 168 -13.58 -27.04 7.60
CA GLN A 168 -13.61 -27.26 6.14
C GLN A 168 -14.13 -26.02 5.38
N LEU A 169 -15.02 -25.22 5.94
CA LEU A 169 -15.55 -24.01 5.31
C LEU A 169 -14.54 -22.86 5.35
N GLY A 170 -13.78 -22.74 6.42
CA GLY A 170 -12.71 -21.74 6.54
C GLY A 170 -11.55 -21.97 5.55
N ALA A 171 -11.17 -23.23 5.33
CA ALA A 171 -10.14 -23.59 4.33
C ALA A 171 -10.60 -23.29 2.90
N ALA A 172 -11.89 -23.48 2.58
CA ALA A 172 -12.46 -23.15 1.27
C ALA A 172 -12.53 -21.63 1.01
N ALA A 173 -12.88 -20.84 2.03
CA ALA A 173 -12.92 -19.38 1.92
C ALA A 173 -11.52 -18.76 1.74
N ALA A 174 -10.50 -19.30 2.40
CA ALA A 174 -9.10 -18.88 2.23
C ALA A 174 -8.55 -19.14 0.82
N GLN A 175 -9.01 -20.21 0.15
CA GLN A 175 -8.62 -20.51 -1.24
C GLN A 175 -9.31 -19.60 -2.28
N LEU A 176 -10.50 -19.09 -2.00
CA LEU A 176 -11.23 -18.19 -2.90
C LEU A 176 -10.75 -16.72 -2.84
N GLY A 177 -10.06 -16.33 -1.79
CA GLY A 177 -9.46 -14.99 -1.63
C GLY A 177 -8.06 -14.83 -2.22
N ALA A 178 -7.48 -15.88 -2.83
CA ALA A 178 -6.12 -15.92 -3.36
C ALA A 178 -6.06 -15.89 -4.92
N GLN A 179 -7.13 -15.43 -5.59
CA GLN A 179 -7.15 -15.20 -7.05
C GLN A 179 -7.27 -13.73 -7.37
#